data_fe4816fc656b8364fe75faf29ba9491b
#
_entry.id   fe4816fc656b8364fe75faf29ba9491b
#
_cell.length_a   1.000
_cell.length_b   1.000
_cell.length_c   1.000
_cell.angle_alpha   90.00
_cell.angle_beta   90.00
_cell.angle_gamma   90.00
#
_symmetry.space_group_name_H-M   'P 1'
#
loop_
_entity.id
_entity.type
_entity.pdbx_description
1 polymer ?
#
loop_
_entity_poly.entity_id
_entity_poly.type
_entity_poly.pdbx_seq_one_letter_code
_entity_poly.pdbx_strand_id
1 'polypeptide(L)'
;MTTPDHPDLTDCLFHYTSTKGLIGILEERCVWATDASFLNDSSEIRYAGRALQNHLESMIAELRLGNPAPGSIEAERLIRITDAKEANVKFNEQEDAPPPLPPYVKDGATYVSCFSEQPDELSQWRAYGGRGYAVGFTREGLGNLEIDGEDEPFKPAGQVAQVGYGQPAIDDLCQRVASYFARPDFLSLPRPSGLLDAVSFVLPALARVKHEAFKDELEWRVTVSRYARGPAKKLYFREGVRLVPYLKLRFDPSAVAWVFIGPGADIHDERALRRFLEGNRYDLDRVWVERSKAPFRGS
;
A
#
# COMPACT_ATOMS: atom_id res chain seq x y z
N MET A 1 -10.05 -2.52 -40.40
CA MET A 1 -9.24 -2.11 -39.25
C MET A 1 -10.14 -2.29 -38.04
N THR A 2 -9.92 -3.33 -37.27
CA THR A 2 -10.57 -3.50 -35.96
C THR A 2 -10.07 -2.40 -35.07
N THR A 3 -10.97 -1.58 -34.51
CA THR A 3 -10.65 -0.67 -33.41
C THR A 3 -9.94 -1.51 -32.36
N PRO A 4 -8.76 -1.08 -31.83
CA PRO A 4 -8.15 -1.79 -30.73
C PRO A 4 -9.16 -1.89 -29.59
N ASP A 5 -9.29 -3.11 -29.02
CA ASP A 5 -10.19 -3.32 -27.88
C ASP A 5 -9.75 -2.37 -26.76
N HIS A 6 -10.69 -1.55 -26.37
CA HIS A 6 -10.55 -0.60 -25.27
C HIS A 6 -10.22 -1.38 -23.99
N PRO A 7 -9.11 -1.11 -23.28
CA PRO A 7 -8.87 -1.77 -22.02
C PRO A 7 -10.04 -1.45 -21.08
N ASP A 8 -10.57 -2.48 -20.43
CA ASP A 8 -11.70 -2.30 -19.52
C ASP A 8 -11.25 -1.44 -18.34
N LEU A 9 -11.98 -0.36 -18.07
CA LEU A 9 -11.70 0.51 -16.91
C LEU A 9 -11.77 -0.26 -15.60
N THR A 10 -12.56 -1.35 -15.53
CA THR A 10 -12.70 -2.19 -14.33
C THR A 10 -11.45 -3.00 -14.03
N ASP A 11 -10.59 -3.23 -15.03
CA ASP A 11 -9.30 -3.91 -14.86
C ASP A 11 -8.16 -2.96 -14.50
N CYS A 12 -8.47 -1.67 -14.36
CA CYS A 12 -7.50 -0.64 -14.05
C CYS A 12 -7.67 -0.05 -12.65
N LEU A 13 -6.57 0.45 -12.10
CA LEU A 13 -6.52 1.23 -10.87
C LEU A 13 -5.84 2.57 -11.16
N PHE A 14 -6.37 3.64 -10.59
CA PHE A 14 -6.01 5.01 -10.93
C PHE A 14 -5.22 5.71 -9.84
N HIS A 15 -4.06 6.25 -10.19
CA HIS A 15 -3.24 7.07 -9.31
C HIS A 15 -3.40 8.54 -9.66
N TYR A 16 -4.07 9.29 -8.77
CA TYR A 16 -4.28 10.73 -8.94
C TYR A 16 -3.04 11.51 -8.55
N THR A 17 -2.65 12.46 -9.38
CA THR A 17 -1.39 13.18 -9.20
C THR A 17 -1.38 14.55 -9.86
N SER A 18 -0.44 15.40 -9.43
CA SER A 18 -0.18 16.69 -10.07
C SER A 18 0.55 16.52 -11.41
N THR A 19 0.66 17.61 -12.18
CA THR A 19 1.48 17.64 -13.41
C THR A 19 2.93 17.21 -13.14
N LYS A 20 3.53 17.70 -12.05
CA LYS A 20 4.89 17.31 -11.65
C LYS A 20 4.97 15.80 -11.33
N GLY A 21 3.95 15.28 -10.67
CA GLY A 21 3.86 13.86 -10.35
C GLY A 21 3.70 13.00 -11.60
N LEU A 22 2.83 13.39 -12.54
CA LEU A 22 2.68 12.71 -13.84
C LEU A 22 4.03 12.59 -14.57
N ILE A 23 4.74 13.73 -14.70
CA ILE A 23 6.04 13.77 -15.37
C ILE A 23 7.00 12.77 -14.69
N GLY A 24 7.13 12.83 -13.36
CA GLY A 24 8.02 11.94 -12.64
C GLY A 24 7.64 10.45 -12.77
N ILE A 25 6.35 10.14 -12.70
CA ILE A 25 5.85 8.76 -12.85
C ILE A 25 6.19 8.21 -14.24
N LEU A 26 5.86 8.95 -15.28
CA LEU A 26 5.96 8.45 -16.65
C LEU A 26 7.40 8.50 -17.21
N GLU A 27 8.19 9.52 -16.90
CA GLU A 27 9.60 9.59 -17.31
C GLU A 27 10.47 8.57 -16.58
N GLU A 28 10.30 8.44 -15.26
CA GLU A 28 11.07 7.50 -14.46
C GLU A 28 10.52 6.07 -14.49
N ARG A 29 9.31 5.88 -15.04
CA ARG A 29 8.59 4.59 -15.08
C ARG A 29 8.48 3.96 -13.71
N CYS A 30 8.14 4.76 -12.71
CA CYS A 30 7.97 4.28 -11.35
C CYS A 30 6.85 5.01 -10.63
N VAL A 31 6.19 4.31 -9.71
CA VAL A 31 5.34 4.90 -8.68
C VAL A 31 6.09 4.91 -7.35
N TRP A 32 5.76 5.88 -6.50
CA TRP A 32 6.39 6.00 -5.20
C TRP A 32 5.55 5.30 -4.14
N ALA A 33 6.15 4.33 -3.44
CA ALA A 33 5.58 3.76 -2.24
C ALA A 33 6.16 4.50 -1.04
N THR A 34 5.33 5.28 -0.35
CA THR A 34 5.71 6.08 0.82
C THR A 34 5.71 5.20 2.06
N ASP A 35 6.67 5.40 2.96
CA ASP A 35 6.64 4.78 4.28
C ASP A 35 5.31 5.06 4.98
N ALA A 36 4.65 4.00 5.42
CA ALA A 36 3.30 4.07 5.97
C ALA A 36 3.20 4.98 7.21
N SER A 37 4.29 5.13 7.96
CA SER A 37 4.37 6.04 9.12
C SER A 37 4.31 7.53 8.73
N PHE A 38 4.50 7.85 7.45
CA PHE A 38 4.51 9.21 6.89
C PHE A 38 3.30 9.49 5.99
N LEU A 39 2.33 8.59 5.93
CA LEU A 39 1.07 8.87 5.23
C LEU A 39 0.31 9.97 5.96
N ASN A 40 -0.46 10.77 5.22
CA ASN A 40 -1.24 11.90 5.75
C ASN A 40 -2.20 11.48 6.86
N ASP A 41 -2.56 10.22 6.89
CA ASP A 41 -3.50 9.65 7.85
C ASP A 41 -2.87 8.47 8.62
N SER A 42 -1.79 8.75 9.36
CA SER A 42 -1.19 7.77 10.30
C SER A 42 -2.19 7.30 11.37
N SER A 43 -3.30 8.06 11.57
CA SER A 43 -4.40 7.67 12.46
C SER A 43 -5.12 6.40 11.98
N GLU A 44 -5.13 6.12 10.66
CA GLU A 44 -5.76 4.92 10.09
C GLU A 44 -5.07 3.63 10.54
N ILE A 45 -3.73 3.60 10.45
CA ILE A 45 -2.96 2.42 10.89
C ILE A 45 -3.15 2.20 12.40
N ARG A 46 -3.21 3.29 13.18
CA ARG A 46 -3.48 3.22 14.63
C ARG A 46 -4.89 2.74 14.93
N TYR A 47 -5.88 3.10 14.12
CA TYR A 47 -7.25 2.60 14.24
C TYR A 47 -7.29 1.08 14.16
N ALA A 48 -6.72 0.52 13.10
CA ALA A 48 -6.60 -0.93 12.92
C ALA A 48 -5.70 -1.58 14.00
N GLY A 49 -4.60 -0.92 14.37
CA GLY A 49 -3.65 -1.39 15.37
C GLY A 49 -4.26 -1.53 16.77
N ARG A 50 -5.11 -0.58 17.20
CA ARG A 50 -5.84 -0.66 18.47
C ARG A 50 -6.85 -1.82 18.50
N ALA A 51 -7.58 -1.99 17.41
CA ALA A 51 -8.53 -3.10 17.31
C ALA A 51 -7.81 -4.45 17.34
N LEU A 52 -6.69 -4.57 16.64
CA LEU A 52 -5.84 -5.77 16.68
C LEU A 52 -5.28 -6.02 18.09
N GLN A 53 -4.87 -4.98 18.82
CA GLN A 53 -4.38 -5.13 20.20
C GLN A 53 -5.43 -5.79 21.10
N ASN A 54 -6.67 -5.29 21.07
CA ASN A 54 -7.77 -5.86 21.85
C ASN A 54 -8.01 -7.33 21.50
N HIS A 55 -7.92 -7.66 20.20
CA HIS A 55 -8.08 -9.04 19.74
C HIS A 55 -6.95 -9.96 20.24
N LEU A 56 -5.69 -9.52 20.15
CA LEU A 56 -4.54 -10.26 20.67
C LEU A 56 -4.64 -10.48 22.20
N GLU A 57 -5.15 -9.49 22.94
CA GLU A 57 -5.42 -9.62 24.38
C GLU A 57 -6.46 -10.70 24.69
N SER A 58 -7.54 -10.74 23.91
CA SER A 58 -8.57 -11.79 24.03
C SER A 58 -7.98 -13.17 23.75
N MET A 59 -7.20 -13.33 22.67
CA MET A 59 -6.53 -14.58 22.34
C MET A 59 -5.58 -15.06 23.45
N ILE A 60 -4.80 -14.13 24.04
CA ILE A 60 -3.92 -14.43 25.17
C ILE A 60 -4.71 -14.90 26.38
N ALA A 61 -5.83 -14.24 26.70
CA ALA A 61 -6.68 -14.61 27.82
C ALA A 61 -7.28 -16.03 27.64
N GLU A 62 -7.80 -16.32 26.47
CA GLU A 62 -8.34 -17.65 26.12
C GLU A 62 -7.29 -18.76 26.26
N LEU A 63 -6.09 -18.56 25.71
CA LEU A 63 -5.00 -19.55 25.79
C LEU A 63 -4.54 -19.76 27.23
N ARG A 64 -4.50 -18.70 28.05
CA ARG A 64 -4.13 -18.81 29.48
C ARG A 64 -5.17 -19.59 30.29
N LEU A 65 -6.46 -19.45 29.99
CA LEU A 65 -7.52 -20.22 30.64
C LEU A 65 -7.37 -21.72 30.38
N GLY A 66 -6.87 -22.13 29.22
CA GLY A 66 -6.56 -23.51 28.88
C GLY A 66 -5.36 -24.09 29.63
N ASN A 67 -4.61 -23.27 30.39
CA ASN A 67 -3.42 -23.66 31.17
C ASN A 67 -2.43 -24.54 30.35
N PRO A 68 -1.90 -24.07 29.22
CA PRO A 68 -1.17 -24.88 28.27
C PRO A 68 0.10 -25.46 28.93
N ALA A 69 0.33 -26.74 28.72
CA ALA A 69 1.50 -27.42 29.24
C ALA A 69 2.80 -26.84 28.67
N PRO A 70 3.85 -26.65 29.46
CA PRO A 70 5.14 -26.18 28.95
C PRO A 70 5.65 -27.00 27.78
N GLY A 71 6.00 -26.34 26.66
CA GLY A 71 6.47 -26.98 25.44
C GLY A 71 5.37 -27.48 24.50
N SER A 72 4.09 -27.31 24.86
CA SER A 72 2.98 -27.60 23.94
C SER A 72 2.89 -26.56 22.82
N ILE A 73 2.16 -26.90 21.76
CA ILE A 73 1.84 -25.99 20.64
C ILE A 73 1.10 -24.75 21.15
N GLU A 74 0.18 -24.92 22.07
CA GLU A 74 -0.60 -23.85 22.70
C GLU A 74 0.29 -22.94 23.54
N ALA A 75 1.27 -23.45 24.25
CA ALA A 75 2.23 -22.66 25.01
C ALA A 75 3.14 -21.84 24.07
N GLU A 76 3.61 -22.43 22.97
CA GLU A 76 4.40 -21.70 21.97
C GLU A 76 3.53 -20.62 21.28
N ARG A 77 2.29 -20.92 20.93
CA ARG A 77 1.34 -19.97 20.38
C ARG A 77 1.10 -18.79 21.33
N LEU A 78 0.90 -19.06 22.63
CA LEU A 78 0.73 -18.03 23.65
C LEU A 78 1.93 -17.06 23.72
N ILE A 79 3.13 -17.60 23.68
CA ILE A 79 4.38 -16.82 23.70
C ILE A 79 4.43 -15.90 22.48
N ARG A 80 4.20 -16.44 21.29
CA ARG A 80 4.29 -15.66 20.02
C ARG A 80 3.24 -14.58 19.90
N ILE A 81 2.03 -14.84 20.36
CA ILE A 81 0.97 -13.82 20.40
C ILE A 81 1.33 -12.73 21.42
N THR A 82 1.93 -13.11 22.56
CA THR A 82 2.40 -12.13 23.56
C THR A 82 3.50 -11.23 22.99
N ASP A 83 4.51 -11.81 22.33
CA ASP A 83 5.58 -11.06 21.67
C ASP A 83 5.01 -10.09 20.60
N ALA A 84 4.05 -10.55 19.80
CA ALA A 84 3.38 -9.73 18.79
C ALA A 84 2.55 -8.60 19.41
N LYS A 85 1.84 -8.88 20.51
CA LYS A 85 1.11 -7.86 21.26
C LYS A 85 2.03 -6.77 21.80
N GLU A 86 3.14 -7.15 22.41
CA GLU A 86 4.11 -6.19 22.97
C GLU A 86 4.70 -5.30 21.86
N ALA A 87 4.99 -5.85 20.70
CA ALA A 87 5.41 -5.07 19.53
C ALA A 87 4.33 -4.09 19.07
N ASN A 88 3.06 -4.51 19.03
CA ASN A 88 1.94 -3.66 18.62
C ASN A 88 1.63 -2.55 19.65
N VAL A 89 1.74 -2.82 20.96
CA VAL A 89 1.57 -1.81 22.03
C VAL A 89 2.60 -0.69 21.85
N LYS A 90 3.86 -1.03 21.69
CA LYS A 90 4.93 -0.04 21.46
C LYS A 90 4.69 0.81 20.22
N PHE A 91 4.12 0.23 19.18
CA PHE A 91 3.71 0.97 17.96
C PHE A 91 2.58 1.97 18.23
N ASN A 92 1.58 1.60 19.03
CA ASN A 92 0.43 2.45 19.32
C ASN A 92 0.72 3.57 20.32
N GLU A 93 1.64 3.36 21.27
CA GLU A 93 1.98 4.30 22.35
C GLU A 93 2.94 5.41 21.92
N GLN A 94 3.75 5.17 20.91
CA GLN A 94 4.73 6.15 20.41
C GLN A 94 4.15 6.95 19.26
N GLU A 95 3.59 8.12 19.57
CA GLU A 95 2.93 8.99 18.56
C GLU A 95 3.84 9.43 17.41
N ASP A 96 5.16 9.46 17.61
CA ASP A 96 6.15 9.94 16.65
C ASP A 96 7.24 8.92 16.27
N ALA A 97 7.16 7.67 16.73
CA ALA A 97 8.17 6.66 16.42
C ALA A 97 7.68 5.67 15.34
N PRO A 98 8.58 5.23 14.46
CA PRO A 98 8.30 4.09 13.58
C PRO A 98 7.97 2.85 14.44
N PRO A 99 7.22 1.86 13.88
CA PRO A 99 6.89 0.66 14.63
C PRO A 99 8.16 0.06 15.25
N PRO A 100 8.12 -0.31 16.55
CA PRO A 100 9.28 -0.89 17.22
C PRO A 100 9.54 -2.25 16.60
N LEU A 101 10.54 -2.26 15.75
CA LEU A 101 11.07 -3.47 15.20
C LEU A 101 11.91 -4.17 16.27
N PRO A 102 11.96 -5.51 16.26
CA PRO A 102 12.89 -6.23 17.10
C PRO A 102 14.30 -5.62 16.96
N PRO A 103 15.10 -5.54 18.05
CA PRO A 103 16.40 -4.83 18.04
C PRO A 103 17.40 -5.35 17.01
N TYR A 104 17.15 -6.52 16.41
CA TYR A 104 17.93 -7.11 15.31
C TYR A 104 17.37 -6.73 13.91
N VAL A 105 16.22 -6.08 13.83
CA VAL A 105 15.66 -5.55 12.59
C VAL A 105 15.90 -4.05 12.58
N LYS A 106 17.04 -3.68 12.03
CA LYS A 106 17.33 -2.28 11.74
C LYS A 106 16.55 -1.91 10.48
N ASP A 107 15.82 -0.80 10.50
CA ASP A 107 15.18 -0.18 9.33
C ASP A 107 14.07 -1.02 8.64
N GLY A 108 13.16 -1.63 9.39
CA GLY A 108 11.96 -2.24 8.82
C GLY A 108 10.83 -1.23 8.68
N ALA A 109 10.25 -1.14 7.49
CA ALA A 109 9.08 -0.31 7.24
C ALA A 109 8.14 -0.98 6.22
N THR A 110 6.85 -0.61 6.29
CA THR A 110 5.89 -0.91 5.24
C THR A 110 5.71 0.33 4.39
N TYR A 111 5.90 0.18 3.10
CA TYR A 111 5.74 1.23 2.10
C TYR A 111 4.44 1.02 1.34
N VAL A 112 3.74 2.11 1.05
CA VAL A 112 2.40 2.08 0.46
C VAL A 112 2.32 3.04 -0.72
N SER A 113 1.75 2.56 -1.82
CA SER A 113 1.28 3.38 -2.94
C SER A 113 -0.23 3.18 -3.09
N CYS A 114 -0.97 4.29 -3.16
CA CYS A 114 -2.44 4.29 -3.15
C CYS A 114 -3.00 4.50 -4.55
N PHE A 115 -4.10 3.81 -4.83
CA PHE A 115 -4.85 3.86 -6.10
C PHE A 115 -6.35 3.88 -5.79
N SER A 116 -7.16 4.30 -6.74
CA SER A 116 -8.63 4.24 -6.68
C SER A 116 -9.17 3.38 -7.82
N GLU A 117 -10.32 2.74 -7.64
CA GLU A 117 -11.05 2.09 -8.73
C GLU A 117 -11.71 3.11 -9.67
N GLN A 118 -11.90 4.35 -9.21
CA GLN A 118 -12.62 5.37 -9.95
C GLN A 118 -11.66 6.23 -10.79
N PRO A 119 -11.86 6.29 -12.11
CA PRO A 119 -11.01 7.06 -13.02
C PRO A 119 -11.25 8.56 -12.96
N ASP A 120 -12.47 9.00 -12.57
CA ASP A 120 -12.91 10.40 -12.65
C ASP A 120 -13.79 10.79 -11.44
N GLU A 121 -13.29 10.56 -10.23
CA GLU A 121 -14.00 10.82 -9.00
C GLU A 121 -13.66 12.21 -8.43
N LEU A 122 -14.70 13.03 -8.16
CA LEU A 122 -14.54 14.41 -7.71
C LEU A 122 -13.79 14.51 -6.37
N SER A 123 -14.03 13.58 -5.43
CA SER A 123 -13.35 13.52 -4.14
C SER A 123 -11.84 13.30 -4.32
N GLN A 124 -11.46 12.44 -5.23
CA GLN A 124 -10.06 12.14 -5.57
C GLN A 124 -9.38 13.33 -6.25
N TRP A 125 -10.08 14.02 -7.16
CA TRP A 125 -9.56 15.26 -7.75
C TRP A 125 -9.31 16.32 -6.69
N ARG A 126 -10.24 16.51 -5.74
CA ARG A 126 -10.09 17.50 -4.67
C ARG A 126 -8.95 17.18 -3.71
N ALA A 127 -8.76 15.92 -3.37
CA ALA A 127 -7.78 15.50 -2.39
C ALA A 127 -6.35 15.39 -2.97
N TYR A 128 -6.22 14.87 -4.19
CA TYR A 128 -4.93 14.42 -4.72
C TYR A 128 -4.60 14.95 -6.12
N GLY A 129 -5.56 14.99 -7.02
CA GLY A 129 -5.33 15.33 -8.43
C GLY A 129 -5.33 16.84 -8.72
N GLY A 130 -6.22 17.58 -8.10
CA GLY A 130 -6.48 18.97 -8.46
C GLY A 130 -6.87 19.10 -9.94
N ARG A 131 -6.14 19.92 -10.68
CA ARG A 131 -6.19 20.04 -12.14
C ARG A 131 -5.14 19.20 -12.85
N GLY A 132 -4.53 18.23 -12.16
CA GLY A 132 -3.49 17.38 -12.69
C GLY A 132 -4.03 16.21 -13.51
N TYR A 133 -3.68 14.99 -13.09
CA TYR A 133 -3.93 13.79 -13.88
C TYR A 133 -4.30 12.60 -12.99
N ALA A 134 -4.97 11.60 -13.59
CA ALA A 134 -5.11 10.28 -13.01
C ALA A 134 -4.53 9.25 -14.00
N VAL A 135 -3.49 8.54 -13.57
CA VAL A 135 -2.81 7.51 -14.37
C VAL A 135 -3.44 6.16 -14.04
N GLY A 136 -4.03 5.53 -15.03
CA GLY A 136 -4.64 4.20 -14.93
C GLY A 136 -3.65 3.10 -15.28
N PHE A 137 -3.41 2.24 -14.32
CA PHE A 137 -2.55 1.07 -14.45
C PHE A 137 -3.40 -0.19 -14.51
N THR A 138 -3.03 -1.14 -15.34
CA THR A 138 -3.63 -2.47 -15.30
C THR A 138 -3.30 -3.17 -13.98
N ARG A 139 -4.24 -3.97 -13.44
CA ARG A 139 -4.01 -4.75 -12.22
C ARG A 139 -2.85 -5.73 -12.39
N GLU A 140 -2.70 -6.32 -13.58
CA GLU A 140 -1.56 -7.17 -13.93
C GLU A 140 -0.24 -6.41 -13.84
N GLY A 141 -0.17 -5.19 -14.43
CA GLY A 141 1.02 -4.34 -14.39
C GLY A 141 1.41 -3.96 -12.96
N LEU A 142 0.43 -3.66 -12.10
CA LEU A 142 0.69 -3.40 -10.68
C LEU A 142 1.13 -4.66 -9.91
N GLY A 143 0.75 -5.85 -10.35
CA GLY A 143 1.23 -7.12 -9.79
C GLY A 143 2.66 -7.47 -10.17
N ASN A 144 3.26 -6.77 -11.15
CA ASN A 144 4.61 -7.02 -11.67
C ASN A 144 5.59 -5.87 -11.39
N LEU A 145 5.33 -5.04 -10.39
CA LEU A 145 6.24 -3.97 -10.00
C LEU A 145 7.57 -4.51 -9.45
N GLU A 146 8.65 -3.76 -9.69
CA GLU A 146 9.99 -4.08 -9.20
C GLU A 146 10.52 -2.96 -8.30
N ILE A 147 11.22 -3.30 -7.23
CA ILE A 147 11.84 -2.29 -6.36
C ILE A 147 13.14 -1.82 -7.01
N ASP A 148 13.27 -0.50 -7.22
CA ASP A 148 14.48 0.08 -7.80
C ASP A 148 15.72 -0.17 -6.93
N GLY A 149 16.78 -0.70 -7.56
CA GLY A 149 18.05 -1.03 -6.89
C GLY A 149 18.05 -2.36 -6.14
N GLU A 150 17.10 -3.25 -6.41
CA GLU A 150 17.14 -4.65 -5.96
C GLU A 150 17.46 -5.57 -7.14
N ASP A 151 18.47 -6.44 -6.96
CA ASP A 151 18.96 -7.33 -8.02
C ASP A 151 18.07 -8.57 -8.21
N GLU A 152 17.23 -8.90 -7.21
CA GLU A 152 16.26 -9.96 -7.32
C GLU A 152 14.88 -9.37 -7.60
N PRO A 153 14.10 -9.98 -8.52
CA PRO A 153 12.73 -9.56 -8.76
C PRO A 153 11.91 -9.83 -7.49
N PHE A 154 11.86 -8.83 -6.60
CA PHE A 154 10.87 -8.81 -5.54
C PHE A 154 9.53 -8.61 -6.22
N LYS A 155 8.87 -9.72 -6.54
CA LYS A 155 7.49 -9.64 -6.99
C LYS A 155 6.65 -9.27 -5.79
N PRO A 156 6.05 -8.07 -5.75
CA PRO A 156 5.02 -7.73 -4.77
C PRO A 156 3.74 -8.55 -5.02
N ALA A 157 3.89 -9.71 -5.66
CA ALA A 157 2.83 -10.62 -6.01
C ALA A 157 1.97 -10.90 -4.78
N GLY A 158 0.71 -10.51 -4.86
CA GLY A 158 -0.25 -10.58 -3.76
C GLY A 158 -0.28 -9.36 -2.84
N GLN A 159 0.49 -8.32 -3.12
CA GLN A 159 0.54 -7.08 -2.34
C GLN A 159 -0.38 -5.97 -2.88
N VAL A 160 -0.97 -6.14 -4.07
CA VAL A 160 -2.03 -5.26 -4.58
C VAL A 160 -3.36 -5.73 -4.00
N ALA A 161 -3.95 -4.94 -3.13
CA ALA A 161 -5.20 -5.34 -2.47
C ALA A 161 -6.11 -4.14 -2.22
N GLN A 162 -7.41 -4.41 -2.24
CA GLN A 162 -8.42 -3.46 -1.86
C GLN A 162 -8.33 -3.15 -0.36
N VAL A 163 -8.56 -1.89 -0.01
CA VAL A 163 -8.69 -1.43 1.37
C VAL A 163 -10.05 -1.85 1.89
N GLY A 164 -10.05 -2.46 3.06
CA GLY A 164 -11.28 -2.78 3.78
C GLY A 164 -11.67 -1.62 4.71
N TYR A 165 -12.97 -1.43 4.94
CA TYR A 165 -13.50 -0.31 5.71
C TYR A 165 -14.32 -0.75 6.90
N GLY A 166 -14.16 -0.03 8.03
CA GLY A 166 -14.97 -0.18 9.22
C GLY A 166 -14.82 -1.53 9.93
N GLN A 167 -15.84 -1.89 10.72
CA GLN A 167 -15.81 -3.08 11.56
C GLN A 167 -15.64 -4.39 10.79
N PRO A 168 -16.28 -4.62 9.62
CA PRO A 168 -16.07 -5.86 8.86
C PRO A 168 -14.60 -6.08 8.44
N ALA A 169 -13.89 -5.00 8.12
CA ALA A 169 -12.47 -5.10 7.77
C ALA A 169 -11.58 -5.39 8.98
N ILE A 170 -11.94 -4.88 10.15
CA ILE A 170 -11.30 -5.20 11.42
C ILE A 170 -11.51 -6.68 11.75
N ASP A 171 -12.72 -7.18 11.63
CA ASP A 171 -13.05 -8.57 11.92
C ASP A 171 -12.28 -9.53 10.99
N ASP A 172 -12.20 -9.22 9.70
CA ASP A 172 -11.39 -9.97 8.73
C ASP A 172 -9.90 -9.93 9.07
N LEU A 173 -9.37 -8.75 9.43
CA LEU A 173 -7.99 -8.61 9.90
C LEU A 173 -7.71 -9.50 11.11
N CYS A 174 -8.57 -9.43 12.12
CA CYS A 174 -8.44 -10.22 13.34
C CYS A 174 -8.48 -11.72 13.05
N GLN A 175 -9.41 -12.16 12.20
CA GLN A 175 -9.52 -13.57 11.79
C GLN A 175 -8.28 -14.04 11.04
N ARG A 176 -7.75 -13.25 10.12
CA ARG A 176 -6.50 -13.58 9.40
C ARG A 176 -5.30 -13.66 10.33
N VAL A 177 -5.19 -12.75 11.28
CA VAL A 177 -4.11 -12.78 12.28
C VAL A 177 -4.25 -14.00 13.19
N ALA A 178 -5.45 -14.32 13.65
CA ALA A 178 -5.71 -15.53 14.46
C ALA A 178 -5.33 -16.82 13.71
N SER A 179 -5.72 -16.90 12.44
CA SER A 179 -5.39 -18.03 11.55
C SER A 179 -3.88 -18.14 11.32
N TYR A 180 -3.21 -17.00 11.14
CA TYR A 180 -1.76 -16.95 10.97
C TYR A 180 -1.02 -17.51 12.20
N PHE A 181 -1.40 -17.12 13.41
CA PHE A 181 -0.81 -17.62 14.65
C PHE A 181 -1.20 -19.06 15.01
N ALA A 182 -2.13 -19.65 14.28
CA ALA A 182 -2.50 -21.08 14.42
C ALA A 182 -1.70 -22.02 13.49
N ARG A 183 -0.92 -21.48 12.56
CA ARG A 183 -0.20 -22.24 11.54
C ARG A 183 0.96 -23.05 12.15
N PRO A 184 1.03 -24.39 11.93
CA PRO A 184 2.11 -25.21 12.46
C PRO A 184 3.50 -24.85 11.92
N ASP A 185 3.59 -24.47 10.63
CA ASP A 185 4.83 -24.03 10.00
C ASP A 185 5.37 -22.74 10.63
N PHE A 186 4.50 -21.77 10.94
CA PHE A 186 4.88 -20.57 11.68
C PHE A 186 5.38 -20.90 13.09
N LEU A 187 4.68 -21.76 13.82
CA LEU A 187 5.04 -22.13 15.19
C LEU A 187 6.35 -22.92 15.26
N SER A 188 6.75 -23.59 14.18
CA SER A 188 8.04 -24.31 14.09
C SER A 188 9.26 -23.42 13.80
N LEU A 189 9.06 -22.17 13.37
CA LEU A 189 10.15 -21.25 13.08
C LEU A 189 10.94 -20.90 14.36
N PRO A 190 12.27 -20.69 14.31
CA PRO A 190 13.01 -20.08 15.42
C PRO A 190 12.38 -18.73 15.82
N ARG A 191 12.28 -18.44 17.14
CA ARG A 191 11.60 -17.23 17.63
C ARG A 191 11.97 -15.93 16.93
N PRO A 192 13.25 -15.60 16.72
CA PRO A 192 13.60 -14.36 16.03
C PRO A 192 13.05 -14.29 14.60
N SER A 193 13.07 -15.43 13.88
CA SER A 193 12.52 -15.52 12.52
C SER A 193 11.00 -15.46 12.52
N GLY A 194 10.35 -16.11 13.51
CA GLY A 194 8.90 -16.08 13.66
C GLY A 194 8.36 -14.69 13.97
N LEU A 195 9.04 -13.90 14.80
CA LEU A 195 8.60 -12.52 15.06
C LEU A 195 8.74 -11.64 13.82
N LEU A 196 9.84 -11.79 13.06
CA LEU A 196 10.03 -11.08 11.80
C LEU A 196 8.95 -11.45 10.77
N ASP A 197 8.64 -12.74 10.68
CA ASP A 197 7.62 -13.26 9.79
C ASP A 197 6.22 -12.71 10.18
N ALA A 198 5.88 -12.71 11.48
CA ALA A 198 4.65 -12.11 12.00
C ALA A 198 4.52 -10.62 11.68
N VAL A 199 5.59 -9.85 11.89
CA VAL A 199 5.61 -8.41 11.58
C VAL A 199 5.46 -8.18 10.08
N SER A 200 6.11 -9.00 9.24
CA SER A 200 5.98 -8.96 7.77
C SER A 200 4.57 -9.25 7.27
N PHE A 201 3.80 -10.02 8.02
CA PHE A 201 2.40 -10.30 7.73
C PHE A 201 1.46 -9.21 8.26
N VAL A 202 1.63 -8.81 9.52
CA VAL A 202 0.68 -7.94 10.24
C VAL A 202 0.73 -6.50 9.73
N LEU A 203 1.91 -5.90 9.53
CA LEU A 203 2.00 -4.49 9.13
C LEU A 203 1.35 -4.18 7.77
N PRO A 204 1.57 -4.97 6.69
CA PRO A 204 0.83 -4.77 5.46
C PRO A 204 -0.68 -4.97 5.61
N ALA A 205 -1.10 -5.87 6.49
CA ALA A 205 -2.51 -6.12 6.75
C ALA A 205 -3.16 -4.92 7.47
N LEU A 206 -2.49 -4.32 8.46
CA LEU A 206 -2.92 -3.08 9.12
C LEU A 206 -3.06 -1.92 8.13
N ALA A 207 -2.09 -1.78 7.21
CA ALA A 207 -2.09 -0.75 6.19
C ALA A 207 -3.24 -0.88 5.16
N ARG A 208 -4.07 -1.92 5.24
CA ARG A 208 -5.22 -2.16 4.35
C ARG A 208 -6.58 -1.99 5.04
N VAL A 209 -6.60 -1.44 6.23
CA VAL A 209 -7.85 -1.18 6.97
C VAL A 209 -7.98 0.31 7.20
N LYS A 210 -9.14 0.88 6.82
CA LYS A 210 -9.49 2.28 7.03
C LYS A 210 -10.79 2.41 7.82
N HIS A 211 -10.98 3.60 8.38
CA HIS A 211 -12.24 3.96 9.02
C HIS A 211 -13.36 4.03 7.96
N GLU A 212 -14.59 3.67 8.34
CA GLU A 212 -15.78 3.64 7.47
C GLU A 212 -16.04 4.97 6.74
N ALA A 213 -15.66 6.10 7.34
CA ALA A 213 -15.82 7.42 6.75
C ALA A 213 -15.09 7.61 5.40
N PHE A 214 -14.14 6.75 5.08
CA PHE A 214 -13.33 6.83 3.85
C PHE A 214 -13.75 5.82 2.77
N LYS A 215 -14.87 5.11 2.95
CA LYS A 215 -15.30 4.05 2.04
C LYS A 215 -15.51 4.50 0.60
N ASP A 216 -15.89 5.76 0.41
CA ASP A 216 -16.15 6.32 -0.92
C ASP A 216 -14.85 6.53 -1.74
N GLU A 217 -13.67 6.39 -1.12
CA GLU A 217 -12.39 6.44 -1.84
C GLU A 217 -12.14 5.21 -2.71
N LEU A 218 -12.80 4.09 -2.44
CA LEU A 218 -12.65 2.81 -3.14
C LEU A 218 -11.16 2.48 -3.40
N GLU A 219 -10.39 2.61 -2.31
CA GLU A 219 -8.93 2.60 -2.37
C GLU A 219 -8.37 1.18 -2.53
N TRP A 220 -7.33 1.11 -3.34
CA TRP A 220 -6.43 -0.04 -3.45
C TRP A 220 -5.03 0.36 -3.05
N ARG A 221 -4.29 -0.55 -2.46
CA ARG A 221 -2.91 -0.31 -2.04
C ARG A 221 -1.97 -1.37 -2.60
N VAL A 222 -0.86 -0.89 -3.16
CA VAL A 222 0.35 -1.69 -3.29
C VAL A 222 1.13 -1.53 -1.99
N THR A 223 1.37 -2.64 -1.28
CA THR A 223 2.12 -2.62 -0.02
C THR A 223 3.41 -3.41 -0.16
N VAL A 224 4.52 -2.84 0.28
CA VAL A 224 5.84 -3.45 0.28
C VAL A 224 6.40 -3.41 1.69
N SER A 225 6.63 -4.57 2.28
CA SER A 225 7.33 -4.66 3.57
C SER A 225 8.81 -4.90 3.35
N ARG A 226 9.63 -4.06 3.94
CA ARG A 226 11.08 -4.16 3.85
C ARG A 226 11.68 -4.30 5.24
N TYR A 227 12.35 -5.40 5.47
CA TYR A 227 13.06 -5.69 6.72
C TYR A 227 14.52 -5.98 6.38
N ALA A 228 15.39 -5.01 6.62
CA ALA A 228 16.80 -5.18 6.28
C ALA A 228 17.54 -6.00 7.34
N ARG A 229 18.07 -7.16 6.92
CA ARG A 229 19.26 -7.73 7.54
C ARG A 229 20.45 -7.25 6.71
N GLY A 230 21.12 -6.18 7.11
CA GLY A 230 22.27 -5.66 6.38
C GLY A 230 22.17 -4.15 6.07
N PRO A 231 23.13 -3.60 5.31
CA PRO A 231 23.09 -2.18 4.94
C PRO A 231 21.81 -1.88 4.18
N ALA A 232 21.21 -0.71 4.48
CA ALA A 232 20.00 -0.26 3.83
C ALA A 232 20.22 -0.26 2.31
N LYS A 233 19.39 -1.02 1.58
CA LYS A 233 19.30 -0.91 0.14
C LYS A 233 18.76 0.47 -0.21
N LYS A 234 18.79 0.86 -1.46
CA LYS A 234 18.48 2.20 -1.94
C LYS A 234 17.11 2.70 -1.41
N LEU A 235 17.14 3.78 -0.61
CA LEU A 235 15.98 4.48 -0.09
C LEU A 235 15.98 5.89 -0.65
N TYR A 236 14.83 6.38 -1.05
CA TYR A 236 14.65 7.72 -1.59
C TYR A 236 13.95 8.61 -0.58
N PHE A 237 14.12 9.92 -0.73
CA PHE A 237 13.48 10.92 0.12
C PHE A 237 12.84 12.00 -0.73
N ARG A 238 11.67 12.46 -0.32
CA ARG A 238 11.00 13.62 -0.90
C ARG A 238 10.81 14.70 0.14
N GLU A 239 10.69 15.92 -0.34
CA GLU A 239 10.35 17.08 0.47
C GLU A 239 8.90 17.00 0.95
N GLY A 240 8.67 17.44 2.20
CA GLY A 240 7.40 17.61 2.87
C GLY A 240 7.61 18.55 4.05
N VAL A 241 6.72 18.53 5.05
CA VAL A 241 6.98 19.21 6.34
C VAL A 241 8.27 18.67 7.01
N ARG A 242 8.59 17.42 6.69
CA ARG A 242 9.82 16.69 7.06
C ARG A 242 10.27 15.84 5.87
N LEU A 243 11.48 15.29 5.93
CA LEU A 243 11.92 14.31 4.93
C LEU A 243 11.03 13.08 4.99
N VAL A 244 10.45 12.71 3.86
CA VAL A 244 9.53 11.57 3.74
C VAL A 244 10.23 10.46 2.96
N PRO A 245 10.53 9.31 3.59
CA PRO A 245 11.16 8.18 2.93
C PRO A 245 10.16 7.46 2.00
N TYR A 246 10.66 6.98 0.85
CA TYR A 246 9.87 6.20 -0.09
C TYR A 246 10.74 5.24 -0.89
N LEU A 247 10.08 4.21 -1.45
CA LEU A 247 10.65 3.32 -2.46
C LEU A 247 10.16 3.72 -3.85
N LYS A 248 10.99 3.55 -4.86
CA LYS A 248 10.57 3.59 -6.25
C LYS A 248 10.18 2.19 -6.69
N LEU A 249 8.93 2.02 -7.09
CA LEU A 249 8.41 0.78 -7.66
C LEU A 249 8.33 0.96 -9.17
N ARG A 250 9.22 0.30 -9.89
CA ARG A 250 9.32 0.37 -11.35
C ARG A 250 8.22 -0.46 -11.99
N PHE A 251 7.70 0.04 -13.08
CA PHE A 251 6.72 -0.66 -13.92
C PHE A 251 7.18 -0.72 -15.38
N ASP A 252 6.72 -1.72 -16.10
CA ASP A 252 6.82 -1.75 -17.55
C ASP A 252 5.84 -0.73 -18.16
N PRO A 253 6.22 0.04 -19.18
CA PRO A 253 5.31 1.01 -19.83
C PRO A 253 3.95 0.45 -20.25
N SER A 254 3.88 -0.85 -20.59
CA SER A 254 2.62 -1.51 -20.92
C SER A 254 1.63 -1.63 -19.74
N ALA A 255 2.09 -1.40 -18.51
CA ALA A 255 1.22 -1.33 -17.35
C ALA A 255 0.30 -0.10 -17.37
N VAL A 256 0.67 0.97 -18.08
CA VAL A 256 -0.16 2.18 -18.23
C VAL A 256 -1.16 1.97 -19.34
N ALA A 257 -2.45 1.98 -19.00
CA ALA A 257 -3.55 1.81 -19.95
C ALA A 257 -4.33 3.10 -20.19
N TRP A 258 -4.40 3.99 -19.19
CA TRP A 258 -5.19 5.22 -19.24
C TRP A 258 -4.46 6.42 -18.65
N VAL A 259 -4.74 7.60 -19.17
CA VAL A 259 -4.42 8.87 -18.49
C VAL A 259 -5.63 9.80 -18.60
N PHE A 260 -6.24 10.09 -17.44
CA PHE A 260 -7.27 11.11 -17.34
C PHE A 260 -6.63 12.46 -17.06
N ILE A 261 -7.07 13.49 -17.80
CA ILE A 261 -6.68 14.87 -17.56
C ILE A 261 -7.70 15.49 -16.63
N GLY A 262 -7.26 16.16 -15.58
CA GLY A 262 -8.10 16.71 -14.54
C GLY A 262 -9.14 17.71 -15.00
N PRO A 263 -10.09 18.08 -14.13
CA PRO A 263 -11.20 18.95 -14.45
C PRO A 263 -10.78 20.33 -14.97
N GLY A 264 -11.49 20.82 -15.97
CA GLY A 264 -11.22 22.11 -16.60
C GLY A 264 -10.15 22.06 -17.69
N ALA A 265 -9.67 20.88 -18.04
CA ALA A 265 -8.74 20.67 -19.16
C ALA A 265 -9.39 20.99 -20.53
N ASP A 266 -8.58 21.50 -21.43
CA ASP A 266 -8.96 21.79 -22.80
C ASP A 266 -8.24 20.89 -23.83
N ILE A 267 -8.43 21.21 -25.12
CA ILE A 267 -7.79 20.44 -26.20
C ILE A 267 -6.28 20.64 -26.25
N HIS A 268 -5.76 21.74 -25.73
CA HIS A 268 -4.32 21.99 -25.70
C HIS A 268 -3.63 21.11 -24.64
N ASP A 269 -4.31 20.88 -23.50
CA ASP A 269 -3.83 19.98 -22.45
C ASP A 269 -3.74 18.53 -22.98
N GLU A 270 -4.78 18.07 -23.69
CA GLU A 270 -4.79 16.74 -24.32
C GLU A 270 -3.66 16.59 -25.35
N ARG A 271 -3.50 17.60 -26.21
CA ARG A 271 -2.43 17.59 -27.21
C ARG A 271 -1.04 17.58 -26.59
N ALA A 272 -0.84 18.33 -25.52
CA ALA A 272 0.42 18.36 -24.77
C ALA A 272 0.73 17.00 -24.16
N LEU A 273 -0.26 16.38 -23.51
CA LEU A 273 -0.13 15.05 -22.92
C LEU A 273 0.22 13.98 -23.96
N ARG A 274 -0.48 13.94 -25.10
CA ARG A 274 -0.19 12.96 -26.17
C ARG A 274 1.23 13.09 -26.69
N ARG A 275 1.72 14.32 -26.88
CA ARG A 275 3.13 14.57 -27.27
C ARG A 275 4.12 14.13 -26.20
N PHE A 276 3.77 14.34 -24.93
CA PHE A 276 4.59 13.92 -23.80
C PHE A 276 4.69 12.37 -23.73
N LEU A 277 3.57 11.68 -23.90
CA LEU A 277 3.53 10.21 -23.94
C LEU A 277 4.38 9.66 -25.10
N GLU A 278 4.20 10.20 -26.31
CA GLU A 278 4.98 9.83 -27.50
C GLU A 278 6.47 10.06 -27.29
N GLY A 279 6.85 11.24 -26.76
CA GLY A 279 8.26 11.57 -26.48
C GLY A 279 8.90 10.63 -25.46
N ASN A 280 8.12 10.08 -24.53
CA ASN A 280 8.54 9.09 -23.53
C ASN A 280 8.35 7.63 -23.99
N ARG A 281 8.03 7.40 -25.28
CA ARG A 281 7.90 6.08 -25.91
C ARG A 281 6.76 5.24 -25.33
N TYR A 282 5.67 5.87 -24.92
CA TYR A 282 4.43 5.18 -24.65
C TYR A 282 3.68 4.92 -25.96
N ASP A 283 3.08 3.75 -26.07
CA ASP A 283 2.31 3.34 -27.24
C ASP A 283 0.92 4.00 -27.22
N LEU A 284 0.71 5.00 -28.07
CA LEU A 284 -0.55 5.76 -28.13
C LEU A 284 -1.73 4.93 -28.69
N ASP A 285 -1.49 3.75 -29.25
CA ASP A 285 -2.54 2.82 -29.64
C ASP A 285 -3.03 1.98 -28.42
N ARG A 286 -2.27 2.00 -27.33
CA ARG A 286 -2.56 1.26 -26.08
C ARG A 286 -2.89 2.14 -24.89
N VAL A 287 -2.41 3.39 -24.86
CA VAL A 287 -2.66 4.33 -23.78
C VAL A 287 -3.79 5.28 -24.17
N TRP A 288 -4.90 5.17 -23.49
CA TRP A 288 -6.07 6.00 -23.73
C TRP A 288 -5.97 7.31 -22.92
N VAL A 289 -6.31 8.40 -23.59
CA VAL A 289 -6.33 9.74 -22.99
C VAL A 289 -7.75 10.26 -22.99
N GLU A 290 -8.27 10.61 -21.81
CA GLU A 290 -9.61 11.19 -21.65
C GLU A 290 -9.56 12.43 -20.75
N ARG A 291 -10.50 13.34 -20.93
CA ARG A 291 -10.66 14.53 -20.09
C ARG A 291 -11.72 14.29 -19.03
N SER A 292 -11.46 14.73 -17.82
CA SER A 292 -12.41 14.64 -16.70
C SER A 292 -13.74 15.32 -17.05
N LYS A 293 -14.83 14.67 -16.69
CA LYS A 293 -16.20 15.20 -16.73
C LYS A 293 -16.67 15.70 -15.37
N ALA A 294 -15.83 15.56 -14.33
CA ALA A 294 -16.17 15.98 -12.98
C ALA A 294 -16.40 17.50 -12.90
N PRO A 295 -17.47 17.97 -12.24
CA PRO A 295 -17.81 19.39 -12.14
C PRO A 295 -16.93 20.08 -11.07
N PHE A 296 -15.64 20.19 -11.32
CA PHE A 296 -14.68 20.77 -10.39
C PHE A 296 -14.34 22.21 -10.80
N ARG A 297 -14.73 23.17 -9.97
CA ARG A 297 -14.22 24.55 -10.05
C ARG A 297 -13.13 24.71 -9.02
N GLY A 298 -11.89 24.49 -9.43
CA GLY A 298 -10.74 24.82 -8.59
C GLY A 298 -10.69 26.32 -8.36
N SER A 299 -10.48 26.73 -7.11
CA SER A 299 -10.16 28.11 -6.73
C SER A 299 -8.81 28.51 -7.24
#